data_917d60eba50504f618bd2632cadae847
#
_entry.id   917d60eba50504f618bd2632cadae847
#
_cell.length_a   1.000
_cell.length_b   1.000
_cell.length_c   1.000
_cell.angle_alpha   90.00
_cell.angle_beta   90.00
_cell.angle_gamma   90.00
#
_symmetry.space_group_name_H-M   'P 1'
#
loop_
_entity.id
_entity.type
_entity.pdbx_description
1 polymer ?
#
loop_
_entity_poly.entity_id
_entity_poly.type
_entity_poly.pdbx_seq_one_letter_code
_entity_poly.pdbx_strand_id
1 'polypeptide(L)'
;MKKIKNPLIRRIPKELIGDWKKYLVVFLFLVLTIGFVSGMYVANESMITSANEGVTKYKQEDGHFELKKQADAILLSAIETGEKADVKQYYLDEARKKLDKKLPKKFKEKFDEKFPDKFKKEFDKKFPEQFKKSFDKEFKKQFEQSFPAKFASSFKKEFDPKFKQSFDATFVKQFDAQFAAQVKQSLLAQGMDAQTAGQMLDTAVAQAKKDGSYKKAYDSAYRKAYAPAYKKAYDSAYSSAYNEAHDKAYSEAYDKAYDEAYDKAYKKAYDKAYKKAYKKAYDKAYKKAYDKAWKKAQDKIEDKYADAEEKYKLNDPDFKATKTTLYENFFRNEEEDYNNDGKKDGTIRVFAKTKDINLACMLQGSFPQKADEIAIDRMHADNVGIKVGDTVTVSGETYKVVGLLAYVNYSTLHEKTTDLMFDALKFDVAMVTQDGFDRLHKSIHYTYAWKYETEPADEAGEKTRSDNFMRALLTQVVVADNELEDYTPKYGNPA
;
A
#
# COMPACT_ATOMS: atom_id res chain seq x y z
N MET A 1 85.30 18.27 -47.31
CA MET A 1 84.11 19.16 -47.22
C MET A 1 83.98 19.73 -45.82
N LYS A 2 84.23 21.03 -45.62
CA LYS A 2 84.05 21.71 -44.34
C LYS A 2 82.54 21.85 -44.12
N LYS A 3 81.97 21.20 -43.04
CA LYS A 3 80.59 21.42 -42.63
C LYS A 3 80.39 22.89 -42.31
N ILE A 4 79.62 23.59 -43.13
CA ILE A 4 79.18 24.97 -42.89
C ILE A 4 78.35 24.93 -41.61
N LYS A 5 78.91 25.42 -40.48
CA LYS A 5 78.17 25.53 -39.23
C LYS A 5 77.16 26.66 -39.39
N ASN A 6 75.89 26.30 -39.32
CA ASN A 6 74.77 27.24 -39.39
C ASN A 6 74.95 28.36 -38.33
N PRO A 7 75.13 29.64 -38.78
CA PRO A 7 75.41 30.72 -37.84
C PRO A 7 74.30 30.98 -36.84
N LEU A 8 73.09 30.53 -37.09
CA LEU A 8 71.95 30.62 -36.19
C LEU A 8 72.17 29.80 -34.91
N ILE A 9 72.90 28.66 -34.98
CA ILE A 9 73.14 27.80 -33.79
C ILE A 9 74.02 28.51 -32.72
N ARG A 10 74.86 29.51 -33.17
CA ARG A 10 75.66 30.31 -32.23
C ARG A 10 74.92 31.54 -31.68
N ARG A 11 73.97 32.03 -32.45
CA ARG A 11 73.17 33.20 -32.10
C ARG A 11 72.09 32.92 -31.06
N ILE A 12 71.44 31.75 -31.15
CA ILE A 12 70.39 31.33 -30.21
C ILE A 12 70.87 31.33 -28.73
N PRO A 13 72.01 30.69 -28.37
CA PRO A 13 72.49 30.72 -26.98
C PRO A 13 72.87 32.15 -26.51
N LYS A 14 73.42 33.02 -27.39
CA LYS A 14 73.75 34.40 -27.00
C LYS A 14 72.52 35.28 -26.78
N GLU A 15 71.49 35.13 -27.55
CA GLU A 15 70.21 35.83 -27.37
C GLU A 15 69.48 35.27 -26.10
N LEU A 16 69.54 33.94 -25.91
CA LEU A 16 68.97 33.33 -24.73
C LEU A 16 69.66 33.85 -23.42
N ILE A 17 70.95 34.00 -23.44
CA ILE A 17 71.73 34.55 -22.30
C ILE A 17 71.53 36.05 -22.15
N GLY A 18 71.42 36.81 -23.24
CA GLY A 18 71.20 38.25 -23.22
C GLY A 18 69.84 38.65 -22.67
N ASP A 19 68.83 37.93 -23.06
CA ASP A 19 67.44 38.18 -22.67
C ASP A 19 66.89 37.17 -21.63
N TRP A 20 67.81 36.55 -20.86
CA TRP A 20 67.47 35.43 -19.93
C TRP A 20 66.31 35.78 -18.97
N LYS A 21 66.20 37.05 -18.57
CA LYS A 21 65.08 37.49 -17.70
C LYS A 21 63.72 37.38 -18.37
N LYS A 22 63.65 37.66 -19.67
CA LYS A 22 62.38 37.54 -20.42
C LYS A 22 61.99 36.07 -20.58
N TYR A 23 62.95 35.22 -20.91
CA TYR A 23 62.73 33.78 -21.03
C TYR A 23 62.44 33.13 -19.67
N LEU A 24 63.04 33.60 -18.57
CA LEU A 24 62.72 33.15 -17.23
C LEU A 24 61.26 33.50 -16.88
N VAL A 25 60.80 34.72 -17.19
CA VAL A 25 59.43 35.11 -16.95
C VAL A 25 58.42 34.25 -17.76
N VAL A 26 58.73 34.02 -19.04
CA VAL A 26 57.90 33.13 -19.89
C VAL A 26 57.93 31.70 -19.35
N PHE A 27 59.09 31.19 -18.95
CA PHE A 27 59.23 29.87 -18.37
C PHE A 27 58.43 29.72 -17.05
N LEU A 28 58.56 30.71 -16.15
CA LEU A 28 57.79 30.71 -14.90
C LEU A 28 56.29 30.78 -15.16
N PHE A 29 55.88 31.62 -16.16
CA PHE A 29 54.45 31.69 -16.53
C PHE A 29 53.96 30.37 -17.09
N LEU A 30 54.73 29.72 -17.97
CA LEU A 30 54.42 28.38 -18.49
C LEU A 30 54.32 27.31 -17.38
N VAL A 31 55.29 27.30 -16.45
CA VAL A 31 55.31 26.37 -15.34
C VAL A 31 54.09 26.60 -14.43
N LEU A 32 53.77 27.87 -14.13
CA LEU A 32 52.59 28.21 -13.34
C LEU A 32 51.30 27.82 -14.06
N THR A 33 51.19 28.11 -15.35
CA THR A 33 49.97 27.79 -16.15
C THR A 33 49.79 26.27 -16.26
N ILE A 34 50.84 25.56 -16.62
CA ILE A 34 50.79 24.08 -16.71
C ILE A 34 50.51 23.46 -15.34
N GLY A 35 51.20 23.95 -14.30
CA GLY A 35 51.03 23.47 -12.92
C GLY A 35 49.60 23.72 -12.43
N PHE A 36 49.05 24.90 -12.71
CA PHE A 36 47.68 25.23 -12.34
C PHE A 36 46.66 24.35 -13.08
N VAL A 37 46.75 24.26 -14.43
CA VAL A 37 45.87 23.44 -15.24
C VAL A 37 45.98 21.97 -14.90
N SER A 38 47.20 21.45 -14.74
CA SER A 38 47.41 20.05 -14.33
C SER A 38 46.92 19.79 -12.90
N GLY A 39 47.13 20.74 -11.99
CA GLY A 39 46.60 20.66 -10.63
C GLY A 39 45.09 20.64 -10.59
N MET A 40 44.42 21.48 -11.36
CA MET A 40 42.98 21.46 -11.54
C MET A 40 42.47 20.11 -12.10
N TYR A 41 43.17 19.60 -13.14
CA TYR A 41 42.81 18.34 -13.78
C TYR A 41 42.92 17.16 -12.80
N VAL A 42 44.03 17.06 -12.08
CA VAL A 42 44.28 16.02 -11.08
C VAL A 42 43.30 16.13 -9.92
N ALA A 43 43.01 17.35 -9.46
CA ALA A 43 42.02 17.58 -8.40
C ALA A 43 40.64 17.14 -8.85
N ASN A 44 40.22 17.53 -10.05
CA ASN A 44 38.90 17.17 -10.59
C ASN A 44 38.77 15.64 -10.78
N GLU A 45 39.77 14.99 -11.37
CA GLU A 45 39.79 13.53 -11.57
C GLU A 45 39.79 12.78 -10.23
N SER A 46 40.58 13.27 -9.26
CA SER A 46 40.61 12.72 -7.91
C SER A 46 39.25 12.87 -7.19
N MET A 47 38.58 14.01 -7.35
CA MET A 47 37.25 14.23 -6.79
C MET A 47 36.21 13.28 -7.40
N ILE A 48 36.20 13.15 -8.73
CA ILE A 48 35.28 12.25 -9.45
C ILE A 48 35.54 10.80 -9.04
N THR A 49 36.81 10.37 -9.02
CA THR A 49 37.19 9.01 -8.62
C THR A 49 36.75 8.73 -7.18
N SER A 50 37.05 9.65 -6.26
CA SER A 50 36.66 9.51 -4.86
C SER A 50 35.13 9.47 -4.67
N ALA A 51 34.39 10.28 -5.45
CA ALA A 51 32.93 10.26 -5.44
C ALA A 51 32.40 8.91 -5.92
N ASN A 52 32.90 8.39 -7.04
CA ASN A 52 32.50 7.08 -7.58
C ASN A 52 32.87 5.91 -6.67
N GLU A 53 34.06 5.95 -6.07
CA GLU A 53 34.47 4.97 -5.05
C GLU A 53 33.56 5.05 -3.82
N GLY A 54 33.16 6.26 -3.41
CA GLY A 54 32.23 6.51 -2.33
C GLY A 54 30.86 5.87 -2.59
N VAL A 55 30.31 6.07 -3.79
CA VAL A 55 29.03 5.48 -4.24
C VAL A 55 29.05 3.96 -4.04
N THR A 56 30.11 3.30 -4.52
CA THR A 56 30.24 1.84 -4.43
C THR A 56 30.49 1.36 -3.00
N LYS A 57 31.43 2.01 -2.30
CA LYS A 57 31.84 1.63 -0.93
C LYS A 57 30.72 1.77 0.09
N TYR A 58 29.95 2.83 -0.03
CA TYR A 58 28.86 3.13 0.90
C TYR A 58 27.50 2.72 0.37
N LYS A 59 27.45 1.94 -0.71
CA LYS A 59 26.23 1.36 -1.27
C LYS A 59 25.13 2.40 -1.46
N GLN A 60 25.46 3.51 -2.11
CA GLN A 60 24.48 4.56 -2.37
C GLN A 60 23.29 4.01 -3.14
N GLU A 61 22.11 4.38 -2.73
CA GLU A 61 20.85 4.07 -3.43
C GLU A 61 20.81 4.62 -4.85
N ASP A 62 19.98 4.04 -5.73
CA ASP A 62 19.65 4.58 -7.04
C ASP A 62 18.41 5.50 -6.98
N GLY A 63 17.81 5.54 -5.82
CA GLY A 63 16.73 6.44 -5.43
C GLY A 63 15.96 5.89 -4.25
N HIS A 64 15.00 6.68 -3.77
CA HIS A 64 14.10 6.29 -2.70
C HIS A 64 12.69 6.81 -2.94
N PHE A 65 11.73 6.16 -2.28
CA PHE A 65 10.35 6.61 -2.21
C PHE A 65 9.83 6.49 -0.78
N GLU A 66 8.86 7.31 -0.45
CA GLU A 66 8.21 7.29 0.85
C GLU A 66 6.74 6.90 0.72
N LEU A 67 6.29 6.00 1.59
CA LEU A 67 4.90 5.57 1.67
C LEU A 67 4.27 6.07 2.97
N LYS A 68 3.00 6.42 2.89
CA LYS A 68 2.21 6.86 4.05
C LYS A 68 2.07 5.79 5.14
N LYS A 69 2.08 4.52 4.75
CA LYS A 69 2.01 3.37 5.64
C LYS A 69 3.12 2.40 5.31
N GLN A 70 3.64 1.73 6.32
CA GLN A 70 4.62 0.67 6.09
C GLN A 70 4.06 -0.37 5.11
N ALA A 71 4.85 -0.69 4.10
CA ALA A 71 4.52 -1.73 3.14
C ALA A 71 4.65 -3.12 3.78
N ASP A 72 3.74 -4.00 3.43
CA ASP A 72 3.91 -5.42 3.75
C ASP A 72 4.82 -6.10 2.71
N ALA A 73 5.23 -7.31 3.00
CA ALA A 73 6.12 -8.06 2.13
C ALA A 73 5.51 -8.38 0.76
N ILE A 74 4.19 -8.41 0.64
CA ILE A 74 3.50 -8.65 -0.63
C ILE A 74 3.67 -7.42 -1.52
N LEU A 75 3.42 -6.23 -0.97
CA LEU A 75 3.59 -4.98 -1.69
C LEU A 75 5.05 -4.77 -2.08
N LEU A 76 6.00 -4.99 -1.16
CA LEU A 76 7.43 -4.84 -1.46
C LEU A 76 7.85 -5.77 -2.61
N SER A 77 7.50 -7.06 -2.53
CA SER A 77 7.80 -8.00 -3.60
C SER A 77 7.16 -7.63 -4.95
N ALA A 78 5.94 -7.09 -4.93
CA ALA A 78 5.29 -6.62 -6.15
C ALA A 78 6.00 -5.40 -6.76
N ILE A 79 6.45 -4.46 -5.93
CA ILE A 79 7.22 -3.28 -6.39
C ILE A 79 8.57 -3.71 -6.98
N GLU A 80 9.27 -4.66 -6.36
CA GLU A 80 10.56 -5.17 -6.84
C GLU A 80 10.52 -5.77 -8.25
N THR A 81 9.36 -6.33 -8.66
CA THR A 81 9.20 -6.83 -10.03
C THR A 81 9.28 -5.72 -11.08
N GLY A 82 8.99 -4.49 -10.68
CA GLY A 82 8.84 -3.35 -11.58
C GLY A 82 7.65 -3.46 -12.54
N GLU A 83 6.73 -4.38 -12.31
CA GLU A 83 5.54 -4.58 -13.14
C GLU A 83 4.40 -3.68 -12.67
N LYS A 84 3.60 -3.23 -13.63
CA LYS A 84 2.37 -2.47 -13.33
C LYS A 84 1.30 -3.43 -12.78
N ALA A 85 0.61 -3.01 -11.72
CA ALA A 85 -0.57 -3.70 -11.23
C ALA A 85 -1.79 -3.43 -12.13
N ASP A 86 -2.73 -4.38 -12.16
CA ASP A 86 -4.01 -4.20 -12.84
C ASP A 86 -4.96 -3.33 -11.99
N VAL A 87 -4.80 -2.02 -12.12
CA VAL A 87 -5.61 -1.01 -11.44
C VAL A 87 -7.09 -1.11 -11.83
N LYS A 88 -7.38 -1.52 -13.08
CA LYS A 88 -8.76 -1.72 -13.55
C LYS A 88 -9.42 -2.86 -12.80
N GLN A 89 -8.74 -3.99 -12.70
CA GLN A 89 -9.22 -5.14 -11.94
C GLN A 89 -9.44 -4.79 -10.46
N TYR A 90 -8.50 -4.05 -9.86
CA TYR A 90 -8.64 -3.56 -8.49
C TYR A 90 -9.92 -2.74 -8.29
N TYR A 91 -10.20 -1.77 -9.17
CA TYR A 91 -11.42 -0.98 -9.08
C TYR A 91 -12.68 -1.83 -9.26
N LEU A 92 -12.65 -2.82 -10.15
CA LEU A 92 -13.74 -3.77 -10.34
C LEU A 92 -14.00 -4.58 -9.06
N ASP A 93 -12.94 -5.09 -8.43
CA ASP A 93 -13.06 -5.88 -7.21
C ASP A 93 -13.57 -5.06 -6.04
N GLU A 94 -13.09 -3.82 -5.87
CA GLU A 94 -13.58 -2.90 -4.87
C GLU A 94 -15.06 -2.52 -5.08
N ALA A 95 -15.46 -2.30 -6.31
CA ALA A 95 -16.85 -2.02 -6.63
C ALA A 95 -17.74 -3.23 -6.35
N ARG A 96 -17.25 -4.44 -6.65
CA ARG A 96 -17.94 -5.69 -6.37
C ARG A 96 -18.11 -5.91 -4.86
N LYS A 97 -17.05 -5.75 -4.08
CA LYS A 97 -17.12 -5.80 -2.62
C LYS A 97 -18.15 -4.82 -2.04
N LYS A 98 -18.15 -3.57 -2.55
CA LYS A 98 -19.11 -2.54 -2.13
C LYS A 98 -20.54 -2.89 -2.52
N LEU A 99 -20.75 -3.46 -3.73
CA LEU A 99 -22.04 -3.90 -4.22
C LEU A 99 -22.58 -5.07 -3.39
N ASP A 100 -21.74 -6.10 -3.21
CA ASP A 100 -22.08 -7.31 -2.45
C ASP A 100 -22.40 -7.00 -0.99
N LYS A 101 -21.81 -5.95 -0.44
CA LYS A 101 -22.12 -5.44 0.91
C LYS A 101 -23.47 -4.74 1.00
N LYS A 102 -23.77 -3.86 0.05
CA LYS A 102 -24.90 -2.93 0.19
C LYS A 102 -26.20 -3.42 -0.47
N LEU A 103 -26.07 -4.10 -1.62
CA LEU A 103 -27.23 -4.47 -2.43
C LEU A 103 -28.14 -5.51 -1.79
N PRO A 104 -27.60 -6.61 -1.22
CA PRO A 104 -28.45 -7.69 -0.70
C PRO A 104 -29.39 -7.22 0.39
N LYS A 105 -28.88 -6.45 1.35
CA LYS A 105 -29.69 -5.91 2.44
C LYS A 105 -30.81 -5.01 1.94
N LYS A 106 -30.45 -4.01 1.13
CA LYS A 106 -31.44 -3.06 0.56
C LYS A 106 -32.44 -3.73 -0.37
N PHE A 107 -32.00 -4.70 -1.17
CA PHE A 107 -32.88 -5.42 -2.07
C PHE A 107 -33.85 -6.28 -1.30
N LYS A 108 -33.36 -7.02 -0.31
CA LYS A 108 -34.17 -7.91 0.51
C LYS A 108 -35.28 -7.14 1.25
N GLU A 109 -34.94 -6.05 1.94
CA GLU A 109 -35.89 -5.19 2.63
C GLU A 109 -37.04 -4.76 1.70
N LYS A 110 -36.70 -4.26 0.52
CA LYS A 110 -37.68 -3.84 -0.46
C LYS A 110 -38.49 -4.99 -1.10
N PHE A 111 -37.83 -6.15 -1.26
CA PHE A 111 -38.51 -7.31 -1.84
C PHE A 111 -39.47 -7.94 -0.85
N ASP A 112 -39.04 -8.11 0.41
CA ASP A 112 -39.86 -8.67 1.47
C ASP A 112 -41.08 -7.76 1.81
N GLU A 113 -40.92 -6.44 1.67
CA GLU A 113 -42.02 -5.48 1.80
C GLU A 113 -43.05 -5.61 0.67
N LYS A 114 -42.61 -5.83 -0.56
CA LYS A 114 -43.49 -5.73 -1.75
C LYS A 114 -43.97 -7.08 -2.29
N PHE A 115 -43.19 -8.14 -2.10
CA PHE A 115 -43.47 -9.44 -2.68
C PHE A 115 -44.70 -10.13 -2.08
N PRO A 116 -44.87 -10.17 -0.74
CA PRO A 116 -46.04 -10.79 -0.14
C PRO A 116 -47.34 -10.21 -0.65
N ASP A 117 -47.43 -8.87 -0.72
CA ASP A 117 -48.63 -8.18 -1.16
C ASP A 117 -48.93 -8.41 -2.65
N LYS A 118 -47.86 -8.38 -3.49
CA LYS A 118 -47.99 -8.64 -4.93
C LYS A 118 -48.40 -10.09 -5.23
N PHE A 119 -47.73 -11.03 -4.53
CA PHE A 119 -48.08 -12.44 -4.66
C PHE A 119 -49.51 -12.72 -4.20
N LYS A 120 -49.86 -12.16 -3.04
CA LYS A 120 -51.20 -12.27 -2.49
C LYS A 120 -52.26 -11.77 -3.48
N LYS A 121 -52.08 -10.56 -4.04
CA LYS A 121 -53.00 -10.02 -5.04
C LYS A 121 -53.16 -10.93 -6.26
N GLU A 122 -52.08 -11.49 -6.79
CA GLU A 122 -52.13 -12.37 -7.98
C GLU A 122 -52.74 -13.75 -7.65
N PHE A 123 -52.43 -14.27 -6.46
CA PHE A 123 -52.98 -15.54 -5.99
C PHE A 123 -54.46 -15.45 -5.70
N ASP A 124 -54.85 -14.42 -4.94
CA ASP A 124 -56.23 -14.14 -4.59
C ASP A 124 -57.12 -13.90 -5.81
N LYS A 125 -56.53 -13.37 -6.89
CA LYS A 125 -57.26 -13.14 -8.15
C LYS A 125 -57.45 -14.41 -8.98
N LYS A 126 -56.48 -15.35 -8.95
CA LYS A 126 -56.53 -16.57 -9.79
C LYS A 126 -57.14 -17.76 -9.05
N PHE A 127 -56.88 -17.88 -7.77
CA PHE A 127 -57.28 -19.03 -6.97
C PHE A 127 -58.81 -19.11 -6.80
N PRO A 128 -59.54 -18.01 -6.54
CA PRO A 128 -60.99 -18.03 -6.46
C PRO A 128 -61.69 -18.53 -7.71
N GLU A 129 -61.14 -18.20 -8.89
CA GLU A 129 -61.72 -18.68 -10.15
C GLU A 129 -61.54 -20.19 -10.34
N GLN A 130 -60.39 -20.74 -9.87
CA GLN A 130 -60.07 -22.18 -9.96
C GLN A 130 -60.86 -23.01 -8.96
N PHE A 131 -61.13 -22.45 -7.80
CA PHE A 131 -61.82 -23.14 -6.72
C PHE A 131 -63.29 -22.70 -6.48
N LYS A 132 -63.79 -21.89 -7.39
CA LYS A 132 -65.12 -21.20 -7.28
C LYS A 132 -66.28 -22.10 -6.97
N LYS A 133 -66.25 -23.42 -7.29
CA LYS A 133 -67.32 -24.38 -7.10
C LYS A 133 -67.35 -25.08 -5.76
N SER A 134 -66.28 -25.02 -4.94
CA SER A 134 -66.11 -25.84 -3.74
C SER A 134 -65.67 -25.07 -2.51
N PHE A 135 -65.54 -23.77 -2.53
CA PHE A 135 -64.94 -23.03 -1.43
C PHE A 135 -65.88 -22.05 -0.72
N ASP A 136 -65.83 -22.12 0.56
CA ASP A 136 -66.55 -21.13 1.38
C ASP A 136 -65.81 -19.79 1.44
N LYS A 137 -66.54 -18.75 1.17
CA LYS A 137 -66.01 -17.39 0.99
C LYS A 137 -65.38 -16.79 2.25
N GLU A 138 -65.80 -17.26 3.41
CA GLU A 138 -65.40 -16.68 4.70
C GLU A 138 -64.04 -17.18 5.21
N PHE A 139 -63.75 -18.50 5.09
CA PHE A 139 -62.47 -19.07 5.44
C PHE A 139 -61.30 -18.50 4.59
N LYS A 140 -61.54 -18.45 3.29
CA LYS A 140 -60.59 -17.87 2.35
C LYS A 140 -60.19 -16.46 2.76
N LYS A 141 -61.18 -15.61 3.07
CA LYS A 141 -60.96 -14.23 3.45
C LYS A 141 -60.12 -14.08 4.72
N GLN A 142 -60.39 -14.87 5.74
CA GLN A 142 -59.68 -14.84 7.03
C GLN A 142 -58.27 -15.33 6.91
N PHE A 143 -58.03 -16.42 6.17
CA PHE A 143 -56.70 -16.99 6.00
C PHE A 143 -55.80 -16.06 5.15
N GLU A 144 -56.33 -15.57 4.03
CA GLU A 144 -55.61 -14.68 3.11
C GLU A 144 -55.19 -13.36 3.75
N GLN A 145 -55.94 -12.86 4.72
CA GLN A 145 -55.61 -11.63 5.43
C GLN A 145 -54.59 -11.76 6.56
N SER A 146 -54.56 -12.92 7.22
CA SER A 146 -53.81 -13.03 8.49
C SER A 146 -52.47 -13.73 8.41
N PHE A 147 -52.35 -14.76 7.61
CA PHE A 147 -51.18 -15.68 7.68
C PHE A 147 -49.88 -15.06 7.11
N PRO A 148 -49.86 -14.48 5.89
CA PRO A 148 -48.59 -14.01 5.30
C PRO A 148 -47.92 -12.94 6.14
N ALA A 149 -48.70 -12.00 6.67
CA ALA A 149 -48.15 -10.92 7.47
C ALA A 149 -47.61 -11.40 8.81
N LYS A 150 -48.27 -12.34 9.47
CA LYS A 150 -47.85 -12.93 10.74
C LYS A 150 -46.58 -13.81 10.54
N PHE A 151 -46.61 -14.65 9.51
CA PHE A 151 -45.48 -15.50 9.21
C PHE A 151 -44.21 -14.76 8.88
N ALA A 152 -44.29 -13.82 7.89
CA ALA A 152 -43.15 -13.02 7.46
C ALA A 152 -42.47 -12.27 8.64
N SER A 153 -43.30 -11.72 9.53
CA SER A 153 -42.83 -11.00 10.71
C SER A 153 -42.15 -11.92 11.73
N SER A 154 -42.74 -13.10 12.01
CA SER A 154 -42.19 -14.07 12.96
C SER A 154 -40.92 -14.73 12.46
N PHE A 155 -40.94 -15.17 11.20
CA PHE A 155 -39.78 -15.85 10.61
C PHE A 155 -38.54 -14.96 10.59
N LYS A 156 -38.69 -13.73 10.10
CA LYS A 156 -37.56 -12.77 10.02
C LYS A 156 -36.99 -12.48 11.42
N LYS A 157 -37.87 -12.32 12.39
CA LYS A 157 -37.47 -12.05 13.77
C LYS A 157 -36.67 -13.20 14.40
N GLU A 158 -36.95 -14.45 14.00
CA GLU A 158 -36.26 -15.62 14.47
C GLU A 158 -35.03 -16.01 13.64
N PHE A 159 -35.11 -15.86 12.35
CA PHE A 159 -34.06 -16.32 11.42
C PHE A 159 -32.82 -15.43 11.46
N ASP A 160 -33.00 -14.10 11.38
CA ASP A 160 -31.90 -13.17 11.28
C ASP A 160 -30.86 -13.33 12.41
N PRO A 161 -31.25 -13.41 13.69
CA PRO A 161 -30.28 -13.60 14.77
C PRO A 161 -29.62 -14.99 14.76
N LYS A 162 -30.38 -16.04 14.43
CA LYS A 162 -29.85 -17.41 14.38
C LYS A 162 -28.85 -17.59 13.25
N PHE A 163 -29.18 -17.07 12.08
CA PHE A 163 -28.26 -17.11 10.93
C PHE A 163 -26.98 -16.35 11.22
N LYS A 164 -27.12 -15.11 11.72
CA LYS A 164 -25.95 -14.28 12.02
C LYS A 164 -25.03 -14.95 13.02
N GLN A 165 -25.57 -15.49 14.10
CA GLN A 165 -24.79 -16.19 15.12
C GLN A 165 -24.05 -17.41 14.54
N SER A 166 -24.73 -18.24 13.75
CA SER A 166 -24.16 -19.43 13.10
C SER A 166 -23.09 -19.08 12.08
N PHE A 167 -23.36 -18.06 11.27
CA PHE A 167 -22.41 -17.59 10.25
C PHE A 167 -21.16 -17.01 10.89
N ASP A 168 -21.33 -16.12 11.87
CA ASP A 168 -20.21 -15.49 12.58
C ASP A 168 -19.29 -16.55 13.21
N ALA A 169 -19.87 -17.55 13.88
CA ALA A 169 -19.11 -18.63 14.52
C ALA A 169 -18.30 -19.50 13.54
N THR A 170 -18.85 -19.71 12.34
CA THR A 170 -18.21 -20.54 11.32
C THR A 170 -17.21 -19.72 10.51
N PHE A 171 -17.58 -18.50 10.13
CA PHE A 171 -16.77 -17.63 9.29
C PHE A 171 -15.45 -17.25 9.97
N VAL A 172 -15.48 -16.91 11.27
CA VAL A 172 -14.26 -16.58 12.02
C VAL A 172 -13.24 -17.71 11.93
N LYS A 173 -13.67 -18.96 12.19
CA LYS A 173 -12.77 -20.12 12.15
C LYS A 173 -12.16 -20.35 10.75
N GLN A 174 -12.99 -20.22 9.72
CA GLN A 174 -12.55 -20.39 8.34
C GLN A 174 -11.63 -19.25 7.90
N PHE A 175 -11.98 -18.03 8.27
CA PHE A 175 -11.18 -16.87 7.96
C PHE A 175 -9.83 -16.91 8.68
N ASP A 176 -9.82 -17.23 9.98
CA ASP A 176 -8.59 -17.35 10.75
C ASP A 176 -7.63 -18.36 10.13
N ALA A 177 -8.16 -19.54 9.76
CA ALA A 177 -7.36 -20.57 9.09
C ALA A 177 -6.81 -20.11 7.73
N GLN A 178 -7.64 -19.44 6.92
CA GLN A 178 -7.23 -18.92 5.62
C GLN A 178 -6.24 -17.77 5.75
N PHE A 179 -6.49 -16.85 6.67
CA PHE A 179 -5.61 -15.73 6.95
C PHE A 179 -4.24 -16.21 7.46
N ALA A 180 -4.26 -17.15 8.40
CA ALA A 180 -3.03 -17.79 8.90
C ALA A 180 -2.27 -18.51 7.76
N ALA A 181 -2.98 -19.22 6.89
CA ALA A 181 -2.37 -19.87 5.73
C ALA A 181 -1.75 -18.86 4.76
N GLN A 182 -2.43 -17.74 4.47
CA GLN A 182 -1.92 -16.66 3.63
C GLN A 182 -0.69 -15.99 4.26
N VAL A 183 -0.75 -15.70 5.55
CA VAL A 183 0.40 -15.16 6.29
C VAL A 183 1.57 -16.13 6.23
N LYS A 184 1.33 -17.43 6.44
CA LYS A 184 2.35 -18.47 6.33
C LYS A 184 2.94 -18.53 4.92
N GLN A 185 2.12 -18.46 3.90
CA GLN A 185 2.55 -18.47 2.50
C GLN A 185 3.37 -17.22 2.15
N SER A 186 2.99 -16.06 2.69
CA SER A 186 3.76 -14.82 2.59
C SER A 186 5.15 -14.95 3.26
N LEU A 187 5.21 -15.56 4.44
CA LEU A 187 6.48 -15.80 5.13
C LEU A 187 7.40 -16.73 4.33
N LEU A 188 6.83 -17.79 3.76
CA LEU A 188 7.56 -18.71 2.87
C LEU A 188 8.05 -18.02 1.58
N ALA A 189 7.22 -17.18 0.97
CA ALA A 189 7.59 -16.41 -0.22
C ALA A 189 8.71 -15.39 0.03
N GLN A 190 8.92 -14.98 1.28
CA GLN A 190 10.05 -14.16 1.71
C GLN A 190 11.35 -14.95 1.93
N GLY A 191 11.36 -16.22 1.57
CA GLY A 191 12.55 -17.08 1.69
C GLY A 191 12.71 -17.74 3.04
N MET A 192 11.72 -17.67 3.92
CA MET A 192 11.76 -18.40 5.19
C MET A 192 11.52 -19.89 4.95
N ASP A 193 12.24 -20.75 5.67
CA ASP A 193 11.94 -22.17 5.69
C ASP A 193 10.60 -22.46 6.40
N ALA A 194 10.05 -23.63 6.13
CA ALA A 194 8.72 -23.99 6.61
C ALA A 194 8.58 -24.06 8.14
N GLN A 195 9.68 -24.34 8.83
CA GLN A 195 9.72 -24.47 10.30
C GLN A 195 9.74 -23.07 10.93
N THR A 196 10.58 -22.17 10.45
CA THR A 196 10.67 -20.76 10.89
C THR A 196 9.35 -20.03 10.58
N ALA A 197 8.78 -20.22 9.38
CA ALA A 197 7.49 -19.65 9.02
C ALA A 197 6.36 -20.14 9.95
N GLY A 198 6.42 -21.39 10.39
CA GLY A 198 5.49 -21.93 11.37
C GLY A 198 5.62 -21.30 12.77
N GLN A 199 6.83 -21.08 13.23
CA GLN A 199 7.11 -20.45 14.53
C GLN A 199 6.75 -18.96 14.57
N MET A 200 6.90 -18.26 13.45
CA MET A 200 6.57 -16.84 13.37
C MET A 200 5.10 -16.55 13.06
N LEU A 201 4.33 -17.57 12.68
CA LEU A 201 2.95 -17.40 12.24
C LEU A 201 2.07 -16.69 13.28
N ASP A 202 2.10 -17.17 14.53
CA ASP A 202 1.29 -16.60 15.59
C ASP A 202 1.65 -15.13 15.87
N THR A 203 2.93 -14.81 15.84
CA THR A 203 3.43 -13.45 16.02
C THR A 203 2.98 -12.54 14.87
N ALA A 204 3.10 -13.00 13.64
CA ALA A 204 2.69 -12.25 12.46
C ALA A 204 1.17 -12.03 12.41
N VAL A 205 0.39 -13.05 12.77
CA VAL A 205 -1.08 -12.92 12.90
C VAL A 205 -1.46 -11.97 14.04
N ALA A 206 -0.77 -12.04 15.17
CA ALA A 206 -0.99 -11.13 16.31
C ALA A 206 -0.64 -9.67 15.93
N GLN A 207 0.41 -9.46 15.16
CA GLN A 207 0.77 -8.13 14.64
C GLN A 207 -0.28 -7.60 13.68
N ALA A 208 -0.75 -8.42 12.74
CA ALA A 208 -1.83 -8.06 11.83
C ALA A 208 -3.15 -7.71 12.55
N LYS A 209 -3.39 -8.34 13.72
CA LYS A 209 -4.52 -7.99 14.60
C LYS A 209 -4.35 -6.62 15.26
N LYS A 210 -3.11 -6.26 15.63
CA LYS A 210 -2.80 -4.96 16.28
C LYS A 210 -2.81 -3.79 15.29
N ASP A 211 -2.27 -3.96 14.09
CA ASP A 211 -2.19 -2.89 13.07
C ASP A 211 -3.49 -2.71 12.28
N GLY A 212 -4.49 -3.54 12.53
CA GLY A 212 -5.80 -3.46 11.89
C GLY A 212 -5.87 -4.09 10.49
N SER A 213 -4.78 -4.62 9.93
CA SER A 213 -4.78 -5.28 8.62
C SER A 213 -5.62 -6.56 8.64
N TYR A 214 -5.53 -7.35 9.71
CA TYR A 214 -6.42 -8.48 9.95
C TYR A 214 -7.89 -8.04 9.95
N LYS A 215 -8.24 -6.99 10.70
CA LYS A 215 -9.61 -6.49 10.78
C LYS A 215 -10.12 -6.03 9.41
N LYS A 216 -9.30 -5.31 8.67
CA LYS A 216 -9.63 -4.84 7.31
C LYS A 216 -9.86 -6.01 6.34
N ALA A 217 -8.99 -7.01 6.36
CA ALA A 217 -9.13 -8.24 5.58
C ALA A 217 -10.38 -9.03 5.99
N TYR A 218 -10.60 -9.17 7.31
CA TYR A 218 -11.77 -9.81 7.89
C TYR A 218 -13.06 -9.13 7.43
N ASP A 219 -13.17 -7.81 7.65
CA ASP A 219 -14.37 -7.04 7.30
C ASP A 219 -14.68 -7.14 5.79
N SER A 220 -13.64 -7.12 4.96
CA SER A 220 -13.76 -7.29 3.51
C SER A 220 -14.25 -8.68 3.12
N ALA A 221 -13.61 -9.73 3.66
CA ALA A 221 -13.98 -11.11 3.39
C ALA A 221 -15.37 -11.46 3.95
N TYR A 222 -15.67 -10.98 5.16
CA TYR A 222 -16.97 -11.16 5.79
C TYR A 222 -18.10 -10.60 4.93
N ARG A 223 -17.97 -9.37 4.46
CA ARG A 223 -18.96 -8.71 3.60
C ARG A 223 -19.18 -9.45 2.28
N LYS A 224 -18.11 -9.97 1.71
CA LYS A 224 -18.18 -10.75 0.46
C LYS A 224 -18.87 -12.10 0.67
N ALA A 225 -18.64 -12.75 1.81
CA ALA A 225 -19.16 -14.07 2.11
C ALA A 225 -20.58 -14.03 2.71
N TYR A 226 -20.90 -13.01 3.53
CA TYR A 226 -22.15 -12.96 4.31
C TYR A 226 -23.38 -12.95 3.40
N ALA A 227 -23.42 -12.09 2.41
CA ALA A 227 -24.60 -11.88 1.59
C ALA A 227 -24.98 -13.10 0.74
N PRO A 228 -24.07 -13.78 0.03
CA PRO A 228 -24.39 -14.99 -0.72
C PRO A 228 -24.81 -16.15 0.21
N ALA A 229 -24.13 -16.28 1.35
CA ALA A 229 -24.45 -17.31 2.32
C ALA A 229 -25.82 -17.06 2.97
N TYR A 230 -26.09 -15.81 3.33
CA TYR A 230 -27.39 -15.41 3.87
C TYR A 230 -28.51 -15.69 2.88
N LYS A 231 -28.35 -15.27 1.62
CA LYS A 231 -29.34 -15.53 0.55
C LYS A 231 -29.65 -17.01 0.42
N LYS A 232 -28.61 -17.84 0.28
CA LYS A 232 -28.76 -19.29 0.12
C LYS A 232 -29.45 -19.95 1.34
N ALA A 233 -29.02 -19.58 2.53
CA ALA A 233 -29.58 -20.10 3.78
C ALA A 233 -31.01 -19.63 4.01
N TYR A 234 -31.28 -18.33 3.71
CA TYR A 234 -32.61 -17.74 3.88
C TYR A 234 -33.61 -18.39 2.95
N ASP A 235 -33.29 -18.50 1.64
CA ASP A 235 -34.18 -19.06 0.64
C ASP A 235 -34.58 -20.53 1.02
N SER A 236 -33.59 -21.32 1.44
CA SER A 236 -33.81 -22.69 1.88
C SER A 236 -34.61 -22.78 3.17
N ALA A 237 -34.16 -22.04 4.20
CA ALA A 237 -34.79 -22.08 5.52
C ALA A 237 -36.17 -21.42 5.54
N TYR A 238 -36.33 -20.31 4.82
CA TYR A 238 -37.62 -19.64 4.68
C TYR A 238 -38.65 -20.54 4.05
N SER A 239 -38.26 -21.17 2.95
CA SER A 239 -39.14 -22.07 2.19
C SER A 239 -39.60 -23.25 3.06
N SER A 240 -38.68 -23.87 3.81
CA SER A 240 -38.98 -25.01 4.69
C SER A 240 -39.85 -24.57 5.89
N ALA A 241 -39.42 -23.53 6.59
CA ALA A 241 -40.12 -23.02 7.76
C ALA A 241 -41.48 -22.40 7.44
N TYR A 242 -41.57 -21.75 6.26
CA TYR A 242 -42.85 -21.22 5.79
C TYR A 242 -43.82 -22.33 5.48
N ASN A 243 -43.39 -23.39 4.79
CA ASN A 243 -44.22 -24.54 4.45
C ASN A 243 -44.72 -25.23 5.71
N GLU A 244 -43.80 -25.45 6.66
CA GLU A 244 -44.14 -26.12 7.94
C GLU A 244 -45.12 -25.27 8.76
N ALA A 245 -44.86 -23.96 8.88
CA ALA A 245 -45.73 -23.03 9.60
C ALA A 245 -47.10 -22.85 8.93
N HIS A 246 -47.09 -22.78 7.59
CA HIS A 246 -48.30 -22.65 6.77
C HIS A 246 -49.17 -23.91 6.92
N ASP A 247 -48.55 -25.10 6.76
CA ASP A 247 -49.25 -26.39 6.90
C ASP A 247 -49.97 -26.52 8.21
N LYS A 248 -49.25 -26.18 9.29
CA LYS A 248 -49.79 -26.23 10.63
C LYS A 248 -50.95 -25.26 10.85
N ALA A 249 -50.74 -23.99 10.45
CA ALA A 249 -51.76 -22.94 10.62
C ALA A 249 -52.98 -23.22 9.77
N TYR A 250 -52.73 -23.72 8.54
CA TYR A 250 -53.82 -24.06 7.64
C TYR A 250 -54.65 -25.22 8.13
N SER A 251 -54.04 -26.34 8.53
CA SER A 251 -54.72 -27.50 9.05
C SER A 251 -55.56 -27.15 10.31
N GLU A 252 -54.92 -26.44 11.28
CA GLU A 252 -55.60 -26.01 12.51
C GLU A 252 -56.77 -25.06 12.26
N ALA A 253 -56.65 -24.16 11.30
CA ALA A 253 -57.70 -23.23 10.95
C ALA A 253 -58.83 -23.90 10.18
N TYR A 254 -58.48 -24.85 9.34
CA TYR A 254 -59.44 -25.52 8.46
C TYR A 254 -60.25 -26.58 9.22
N ASP A 255 -59.58 -27.43 10.01
CA ASP A 255 -60.23 -28.47 10.83
C ASP A 255 -61.31 -27.90 11.73
N LYS A 256 -61.24 -26.64 12.06
CA LYS A 256 -62.24 -25.88 12.81
C LYS A 256 -63.39 -25.32 11.98
N ALA A 257 -63.17 -25.17 10.67
CA ALA A 257 -64.07 -24.38 9.81
C ALA A 257 -64.78 -25.13 8.70
N TYR A 258 -64.21 -26.22 8.19
CA TYR A 258 -64.73 -26.90 6.97
C TYR A 258 -64.38 -28.40 6.90
N ASP A 259 -65.11 -29.08 6.05
CA ASP A 259 -64.93 -30.51 5.74
C ASP A 259 -63.61 -30.86 5.05
N GLU A 260 -63.20 -32.14 5.24
CA GLU A 260 -61.91 -32.73 4.77
C GLU A 260 -61.57 -32.46 3.28
N ALA A 261 -62.53 -32.24 2.39
CA ALA A 261 -62.29 -32.04 0.96
C ALA A 261 -61.61 -30.69 0.62
N TYR A 262 -61.91 -29.67 1.41
CA TYR A 262 -61.36 -28.33 1.20
C TYR A 262 -59.89 -28.22 1.62
N ASP A 263 -59.59 -28.86 2.72
CA ASP A 263 -58.26 -28.88 3.34
C ASP A 263 -57.15 -29.32 2.35
N LYS A 264 -57.42 -30.44 1.67
CA LYS A 264 -56.46 -31.03 0.71
C LYS A 264 -56.20 -30.15 -0.53
N ALA A 265 -57.18 -29.50 -1.05
CA ALA A 265 -57.09 -28.71 -2.30
C ALA A 265 -56.34 -27.37 -2.09
N TYR A 266 -56.70 -26.63 -1.05
CA TYR A 266 -56.10 -25.34 -0.77
C TYR A 266 -54.63 -25.47 -0.37
N LYS A 267 -54.36 -26.33 0.63
CA LYS A 267 -53.03 -26.60 1.13
C LYS A 267 -52.03 -26.90 -0.02
N LYS A 268 -52.42 -27.88 -0.89
CA LYS A 268 -51.54 -28.31 -1.98
C LYS A 268 -51.29 -27.22 -3.03
N ALA A 269 -52.31 -26.41 -3.35
CA ALA A 269 -52.21 -25.35 -4.36
C ALA A 269 -51.38 -24.14 -3.85
N TYR A 270 -51.68 -23.70 -2.64
CA TYR A 270 -51.03 -22.54 -2.06
C TYR A 270 -49.54 -22.75 -1.80
N ASP A 271 -49.22 -23.81 -1.10
CA ASP A 271 -47.82 -24.14 -0.78
C ASP A 271 -46.91 -24.25 -2.01
N LYS A 272 -47.44 -24.97 -3.02
CA LYS A 272 -46.72 -25.18 -4.27
C LYS A 272 -46.51 -23.86 -5.05
N ALA A 273 -47.54 -23.02 -5.10
CA ALA A 273 -47.53 -21.77 -5.83
C ALA A 273 -46.60 -20.73 -5.15
N TYR A 274 -46.76 -20.54 -3.83
CA TYR A 274 -45.91 -19.58 -3.09
C TYR A 274 -44.46 -19.92 -3.13
N LYS A 275 -44.12 -21.18 -2.74
CA LYS A 275 -42.73 -21.66 -2.78
C LYS A 275 -42.06 -21.45 -4.13
N LYS A 276 -42.74 -21.81 -5.19
CA LYS A 276 -42.26 -21.68 -6.58
C LYS A 276 -42.17 -20.21 -7.01
N ALA A 277 -43.15 -19.41 -6.67
CA ALA A 277 -43.23 -18.01 -7.05
C ALA A 277 -42.22 -17.15 -6.30
N TYR A 278 -42.06 -17.34 -4.97
CA TYR A 278 -41.12 -16.59 -4.18
C TYR A 278 -39.68 -16.79 -4.66
N LYS A 279 -39.23 -18.04 -4.71
CA LYS A 279 -37.87 -18.36 -5.15
C LYS A 279 -37.59 -17.81 -6.57
N LYS A 280 -38.50 -18.10 -7.53
CA LYS A 280 -38.35 -17.65 -8.93
C LYS A 280 -38.37 -16.14 -9.06
N ALA A 281 -39.23 -15.46 -8.32
CA ALA A 281 -39.36 -14.00 -8.36
C ALA A 281 -38.16 -13.32 -7.69
N TYR A 282 -37.72 -13.84 -6.53
CA TYR A 282 -36.57 -13.32 -5.81
C TYR A 282 -35.29 -13.45 -6.63
N ASP A 283 -34.98 -14.66 -7.11
CA ASP A 283 -33.77 -14.92 -7.90
C ASP A 283 -33.73 -14.07 -9.18
N LYS A 284 -34.86 -14.01 -9.89
CA LYS A 284 -34.97 -13.20 -11.12
C LYS A 284 -34.82 -11.71 -10.86
N ALA A 285 -35.49 -11.21 -9.83
CA ALA A 285 -35.46 -9.79 -9.48
C ALA A 285 -34.12 -9.36 -8.90
N TYR A 286 -33.52 -10.21 -8.03
CA TYR A 286 -32.20 -9.97 -7.49
C TYR A 286 -31.12 -9.96 -8.56
N LYS A 287 -31.10 -10.97 -9.42
CA LYS A 287 -30.18 -11.02 -10.56
C LYS A 287 -30.29 -9.76 -11.43
N LYS A 288 -31.52 -9.37 -11.81
CA LYS A 288 -31.74 -8.16 -12.61
C LYS A 288 -31.27 -6.88 -11.91
N ALA A 289 -31.50 -6.78 -10.62
CA ALA A 289 -31.07 -5.64 -9.82
C ALA A 289 -29.54 -5.62 -9.68
N TYR A 290 -28.94 -6.78 -9.47
CA TYR A 290 -27.48 -6.95 -9.39
C TYR A 290 -26.81 -6.59 -10.71
N ASP A 291 -27.27 -7.17 -11.83
CA ASP A 291 -26.73 -6.92 -13.17
C ASP A 291 -26.81 -5.43 -13.54
N LYS A 292 -27.94 -4.79 -13.24
CA LYS A 292 -28.13 -3.34 -13.48
C LYS A 292 -27.18 -2.50 -12.61
N ALA A 293 -27.04 -2.84 -11.35
CA ALA A 293 -26.16 -2.11 -10.43
C ALA A 293 -24.69 -2.34 -10.78
N TRP A 294 -24.34 -3.57 -11.16
CA TRP A 294 -23.01 -3.93 -11.61
C TRP A 294 -22.61 -3.20 -12.89
N LYS A 295 -23.49 -3.21 -13.91
CA LYS A 295 -23.23 -2.46 -15.15
C LYS A 295 -22.99 -0.97 -14.87
N LYS A 296 -23.83 -0.35 -14.04
CA LYS A 296 -23.65 1.05 -13.65
C LYS A 296 -22.34 1.28 -12.87
N ALA A 297 -21.88 0.29 -12.12
CA ALA A 297 -20.59 0.37 -11.45
C ALA A 297 -19.43 0.24 -12.45
N GLN A 298 -19.56 -0.66 -13.42
CA GLN A 298 -18.59 -0.81 -14.51
C GLN A 298 -18.45 0.46 -15.35
N ASP A 299 -19.56 1.08 -15.76
CA ASP A 299 -19.53 2.33 -16.53
C ASP A 299 -18.74 3.43 -15.78
N LYS A 300 -18.97 3.56 -14.45
CA LYS A 300 -18.21 4.52 -13.62
C LYS A 300 -16.73 4.15 -13.45
N ILE A 301 -16.41 2.87 -13.53
CA ILE A 301 -15.01 2.41 -13.42
C ILE A 301 -14.29 2.69 -14.73
N GLU A 302 -14.93 2.55 -15.88
CA GLU A 302 -14.33 2.92 -17.17
C GLU A 302 -13.89 4.39 -17.17
N ASP A 303 -14.77 5.31 -16.71
CA ASP A 303 -14.42 6.72 -16.58
C ASP A 303 -13.22 6.92 -15.63
N LYS A 304 -13.28 6.31 -14.43
CA LYS A 304 -12.20 6.42 -13.43
C LYS A 304 -10.89 5.79 -13.91
N TYR A 305 -10.97 4.71 -14.68
CA TYR A 305 -9.79 4.06 -15.24
C TYR A 305 -9.16 4.90 -16.35
N ALA A 306 -9.96 5.55 -17.18
CA ALA A 306 -9.47 6.46 -18.21
C ALA A 306 -8.66 7.61 -17.60
N ASP A 307 -9.14 8.21 -16.50
CA ASP A 307 -8.39 9.22 -15.75
C ASP A 307 -7.05 8.68 -15.21
N ALA A 308 -7.06 7.45 -14.66
CA ALA A 308 -5.84 6.81 -14.17
C ALA A 308 -4.88 6.42 -15.31
N GLU A 309 -5.42 5.96 -16.43
CA GLU A 309 -4.66 5.61 -17.63
C GLU A 309 -3.91 6.82 -18.18
N GLU A 310 -4.58 7.97 -18.31
CA GLU A 310 -3.96 9.23 -18.75
C GLU A 310 -2.88 9.67 -17.75
N LYS A 311 -3.24 9.74 -16.46
CA LYS A 311 -2.36 10.23 -15.41
C LYS A 311 -1.08 9.40 -15.26
N TYR A 312 -1.20 8.08 -15.30
CA TYR A 312 -0.07 7.17 -15.03
C TYR A 312 0.51 6.53 -16.31
N LYS A 313 0.02 6.92 -17.47
CA LYS A 313 0.43 6.35 -18.78
C LYS A 313 0.42 4.81 -18.74
N LEU A 314 -0.70 4.24 -18.28
CA LEU A 314 -0.79 2.79 -18.04
C LEU A 314 -0.65 1.95 -19.32
N ASN A 315 -1.05 2.49 -20.47
CA ASN A 315 -0.98 1.83 -21.77
C ASN A 315 0.21 2.28 -22.63
N ASP A 316 1.25 2.88 -22.01
CA ASP A 316 2.48 3.23 -22.72
C ASP A 316 3.10 1.95 -23.33
N PRO A 317 3.22 1.86 -24.68
CA PRO A 317 3.77 0.69 -25.34
C PRO A 317 5.28 0.54 -25.14
N ASP A 318 5.97 1.61 -24.77
CA ASP A 318 7.41 1.63 -24.51
C ASP A 318 7.74 1.29 -23.05
N PHE A 319 6.73 1.05 -22.23
CA PHE A 319 6.93 0.64 -20.84
C PHE A 319 7.71 -0.68 -20.78
N LYS A 320 8.73 -0.68 -19.92
CA LYS A 320 9.51 -1.87 -19.59
C LYS A 320 9.60 -2.01 -18.07
N ALA A 321 9.27 -3.19 -17.57
CA ALA A 321 9.42 -3.49 -16.16
C ALA A 321 10.88 -3.25 -15.72
N THR A 322 11.05 -2.49 -14.65
CA THR A 322 12.35 -2.16 -14.08
C THR A 322 12.49 -2.88 -12.76
N LYS A 323 13.21 -3.99 -12.77
CA LYS A 323 13.45 -4.77 -11.56
C LYS A 323 14.41 -4.06 -10.63
N THR A 324 14.08 -4.09 -9.36
CA THR A 324 14.85 -3.45 -8.29
C THR A 324 14.93 -4.37 -7.07
N THR A 325 15.88 -4.08 -6.20
CA THR A 325 15.91 -4.60 -4.83
C THR A 325 15.60 -3.45 -3.89
N LEU A 326 14.69 -3.68 -2.95
CA LEU A 326 14.23 -2.68 -2.00
C LEU A 326 14.88 -2.86 -0.64
N TYR A 327 15.15 -1.75 0.01
CA TYR A 327 15.74 -1.69 1.35
C TYR A 327 14.94 -0.71 2.21
N GLU A 328 14.58 -1.11 3.41
CA GLU A 328 14.00 -0.19 4.40
C GLU A 328 15.07 0.81 4.83
N ASN A 329 14.76 2.09 4.72
CA ASN A 329 15.62 3.19 5.13
C ASN A 329 14.80 4.22 5.91
N PHE A 330 14.11 3.75 6.94
CA PHE A 330 13.18 4.55 7.73
C PHE A 330 13.92 5.59 8.56
N PHE A 331 13.28 6.76 8.68
CA PHE A 331 13.81 7.83 9.51
C PHE A 331 12.70 8.50 10.32
N ARG A 332 13.13 9.33 11.27
CA ARG A 332 12.29 10.28 12.00
C ARG A 332 12.90 11.67 11.88
N ASN A 333 12.08 12.67 11.67
CA ASN A 333 12.48 14.09 11.77
C ASN A 333 12.15 14.56 13.18
N GLU A 334 13.18 14.72 14.00
CA GLU A 334 13.07 15.08 15.40
C GLU A 334 13.48 16.53 15.63
N GLU A 335 13.11 17.08 16.78
CA GLU A 335 13.56 18.41 17.19
C GLU A 335 14.94 18.28 17.83
N GLU A 336 15.87 19.12 17.37
CA GLU A 336 17.21 19.17 17.90
C GLU A 336 17.41 20.39 18.79
N ASP A 337 18.02 20.17 19.96
CA ASP A 337 18.56 21.17 20.86
C ASP A 337 20.05 20.83 21.07
N TYR A 338 20.89 21.37 20.17
CA TYR A 338 22.30 21.01 20.13
C TYR A 338 23.12 21.71 21.25
N ASN A 339 22.60 22.80 21.78
CA ASN A 339 23.28 23.57 22.86
C ASN A 339 22.75 23.22 24.25
N ASN A 340 21.71 22.38 24.34
CA ASN A 340 21.04 21.93 25.55
C ASN A 340 20.47 23.07 26.40
N ASP A 341 19.93 24.13 25.76
CA ASP A 341 19.32 25.29 26.46
C ASP A 341 17.81 25.09 26.68
N GLY A 342 17.25 23.96 26.24
CA GLY A 342 15.84 23.63 26.36
C GLY A 342 14.96 24.19 25.26
N LYS A 343 15.56 24.73 24.18
CA LYS A 343 14.83 25.24 23.03
C LYS A 343 15.23 24.48 21.77
N LYS A 344 14.29 24.45 20.82
CA LYS A 344 14.55 23.90 19.50
C LYS A 344 15.50 24.80 18.71
N ASP A 345 16.65 24.29 18.34
CA ASP A 345 17.63 24.92 17.46
C ASP A 345 17.42 24.53 15.98
N GLY A 346 17.09 23.27 15.72
CA GLY A 346 16.96 22.74 14.37
C GLY A 346 16.06 21.51 14.27
N THR A 347 16.15 20.85 13.14
CA THR A 347 15.54 19.55 12.86
C THR A 347 16.67 18.55 12.59
N ILE A 348 16.62 17.42 13.24
CA ILE A 348 17.56 16.32 13.03
C ILE A 348 16.83 15.11 12.43
N ARG A 349 17.32 14.63 11.29
CA ARG A 349 16.84 13.41 10.65
C ARG A 349 17.60 12.20 11.17
N VAL A 350 16.95 11.39 11.94
CA VAL A 350 17.58 10.25 12.63
C VAL A 350 17.27 8.96 11.92
N PHE A 351 18.32 8.21 11.56
CA PHE A 351 18.26 6.86 11.02
C PHE A 351 18.70 5.83 12.05
N ALA A 352 18.10 4.66 12.03
CA ALA A 352 18.74 3.48 12.62
C ALA A 352 19.92 3.02 11.75
N LYS A 353 20.94 2.42 12.35
CA LYS A 353 22.10 1.91 11.63
C LYS A 353 21.72 0.91 10.56
N THR A 354 21.95 1.22 9.29
CA THR A 354 21.75 0.34 8.14
C THR A 354 22.98 -0.52 7.86
N LYS A 355 22.79 -1.67 7.17
CA LYS A 355 23.87 -2.60 6.80
C LYS A 355 24.00 -2.78 5.28
N ASP A 356 22.92 -2.52 4.55
CA ASP A 356 22.80 -2.97 3.17
C ASP A 356 22.71 -1.85 2.16
N ILE A 357 22.31 -0.63 2.59
CA ILE A 357 22.13 0.53 1.73
C ILE A 357 22.50 1.80 2.48
N ASN A 358 22.97 2.82 1.78
CA ASN A 358 23.30 4.15 2.29
C ASN A 358 24.15 4.11 3.55
N LEU A 359 25.26 3.39 3.47
CA LEU A 359 26.14 3.23 4.61
C LEU A 359 26.81 4.56 4.97
N ALA A 360 26.80 4.89 6.24
CA ALA A 360 27.49 6.08 6.72
C ALA A 360 29.02 5.92 6.67
N CYS A 361 29.70 6.98 6.24
CA CYS A 361 31.14 7.13 6.37
C CYS A 361 31.45 7.71 7.75
N MET A 362 32.11 6.93 8.62
CA MET A 362 32.59 7.46 9.89
C MET A 362 33.88 8.26 9.66
N LEU A 363 33.82 9.55 9.97
CA LEU A 363 34.96 10.47 9.79
C LEU A 363 35.73 10.68 11.07
N GLN A 364 35.06 10.69 12.23
CA GLN A 364 35.70 10.82 13.54
C GLN A 364 34.89 10.04 14.58
N GLY A 365 35.60 9.44 15.56
CA GLY A 365 34.97 8.68 16.64
C GLY A 365 34.53 7.28 16.23
N SER A 366 33.37 6.85 16.65
CA SER A 366 32.83 5.49 16.43
C SER A 366 31.35 5.49 16.13
N PHE A 367 30.88 4.37 15.55
CA PHE A 367 29.42 4.15 15.41
C PHE A 367 28.77 3.96 16.78
N PRO A 368 27.53 4.43 16.97
CA PRO A 368 26.74 4.18 18.17
C PRO A 368 26.63 2.68 18.47
N GLN A 369 26.78 2.32 19.75
CA GLN A 369 26.67 0.96 20.27
C GLN A 369 25.57 0.82 21.33
N LYS A 370 25.16 1.96 21.95
CA LYS A 370 24.16 2.01 22.99
C LYS A 370 22.98 2.88 22.56
N ALA A 371 21.84 2.69 23.20
CA ALA A 371 20.62 3.42 22.90
C ALA A 371 20.69 4.95 23.18
N ASP A 372 21.63 5.39 24.00
CA ASP A 372 21.88 6.78 24.34
C ASP A 372 23.09 7.39 23.59
N GLU A 373 23.58 6.70 22.55
CA GLU A 373 24.67 7.16 21.70
C GLU A 373 24.17 7.58 20.33
N ILE A 374 24.72 8.67 19.77
CA ILE A 374 24.41 9.22 18.46
C ILE A 374 25.70 9.55 17.70
N ALA A 375 25.66 9.39 16.39
CA ALA A 375 26.64 9.96 15.48
C ALA A 375 25.92 10.93 14.56
N ILE A 376 26.43 12.14 14.43
CA ILE A 376 25.80 13.27 13.73
C ILE A 376 26.64 13.66 12.49
N ASP A 377 26.03 14.42 11.58
CA ASP A 377 26.73 14.88 10.39
C ASP A 377 27.89 15.82 10.76
N ARG A 378 29.04 15.63 10.13
CA ARG A 378 30.22 16.43 10.40
C ARG A 378 30.06 17.89 10.01
N MET A 379 29.38 18.18 8.88
CA MET A 379 29.21 19.57 8.43
C MET A 379 28.33 20.35 9.42
N HIS A 380 27.25 19.74 9.91
CA HIS A 380 26.45 20.32 10.96
C HIS A 380 27.29 20.54 12.23
N ALA A 381 27.95 19.51 12.73
CA ALA A 381 28.76 19.57 13.94
C ALA A 381 29.84 20.65 13.89
N ASP A 382 30.57 20.78 12.76
CA ASP A 382 31.59 21.81 12.55
C ASP A 382 30.98 23.22 12.59
N ASN A 383 29.76 23.42 12.05
CA ASN A 383 29.10 24.71 12.00
C ASN A 383 28.54 25.17 13.36
N VAL A 384 28.02 24.23 14.18
CA VAL A 384 27.45 24.54 15.51
C VAL A 384 28.44 24.35 16.67
N GLY A 385 29.63 23.80 16.37
CA GLY A 385 30.73 23.65 17.33
C GLY A 385 30.68 22.37 18.19
N ILE A 386 29.87 21.37 17.82
CA ILE A 386 29.76 20.08 18.53
C ILE A 386 31.00 19.21 18.25
N LYS A 387 31.42 18.45 19.25
CA LYS A 387 32.55 17.52 19.18
C LYS A 387 32.18 16.14 19.69
N VAL A 388 32.95 15.15 19.28
CA VAL A 388 32.86 13.79 19.86
C VAL A 388 33.11 13.87 21.37
N GLY A 389 32.13 13.37 22.13
CA GLY A 389 32.12 13.41 23.59
C GLY A 389 31.07 14.36 24.18
N ASP A 390 30.60 15.34 23.39
CA ASP A 390 29.53 16.24 23.80
C ASP A 390 28.18 15.52 23.86
N THR A 391 27.18 16.21 24.33
CA THR A 391 25.79 15.73 24.37
C THR A 391 24.88 16.65 23.57
N VAL A 392 23.89 16.04 22.90
CA VAL A 392 22.80 16.76 22.23
C VAL A 392 21.45 16.23 22.73
N THR A 393 20.45 17.08 22.77
CA THR A 393 19.09 16.67 23.11
C THR A 393 18.26 16.57 21.85
N VAL A 394 17.62 15.42 21.65
CA VAL A 394 16.78 15.11 20.49
C VAL A 394 15.38 14.79 20.99
N SER A 395 14.42 15.68 20.70
CA SER A 395 13.02 15.59 21.18
C SER A 395 12.86 15.25 22.66
N GLY A 396 13.73 15.88 23.49
CA GLY A 396 13.74 15.70 24.95
C GLY A 396 14.57 14.54 25.49
N GLU A 397 15.12 13.68 24.61
CA GLU A 397 16.01 12.59 24.96
C GLU A 397 17.46 13.02 24.77
N THR A 398 18.31 12.81 25.78
CA THR A 398 19.73 13.18 25.73
C THR A 398 20.55 12.03 25.13
N TYR A 399 21.37 12.37 24.13
CA TYR A 399 22.29 11.45 23.46
C TYR A 399 23.74 11.93 23.61
N LYS A 400 24.65 11.00 23.79
CA LYS A 400 26.09 11.26 23.74
C LYS A 400 26.58 11.18 22.31
N VAL A 401 27.22 12.20 21.79
CA VAL A 401 27.85 12.23 20.49
C VAL A 401 29.11 11.35 20.53
N VAL A 402 29.07 10.19 19.87
CA VAL A 402 30.19 9.24 19.84
C VAL A 402 30.95 9.26 18.51
N GLY A 403 30.39 9.88 17.48
CA GLY A 403 31.01 9.97 16.17
C GLY A 403 30.50 11.12 15.33
N LEU A 404 31.33 11.54 14.36
CA LEU A 404 30.97 12.45 13.28
C LEU A 404 31.02 11.66 11.98
N LEU A 405 29.92 11.68 11.24
CA LEU A 405 29.73 10.90 10.01
C LEU A 405 29.41 11.77 8.79
N ALA A 406 29.37 11.15 7.65
CA ALA A 406 28.75 11.69 6.44
C ALA A 406 28.03 10.58 5.70
N TYR A 407 26.92 10.90 5.07
CA TYR A 407 26.19 10.02 4.15
C TYR A 407 26.41 10.48 2.71
N VAL A 408 26.58 9.54 1.78
CA VAL A 408 26.80 9.86 0.37
C VAL A 408 25.58 10.53 -0.25
N ASN A 409 24.38 10.10 0.14
CA ASN A 409 23.11 10.67 -0.30
C ASN A 409 22.73 11.98 0.41
N TYR A 410 23.50 12.43 1.39
CA TYR A 410 23.39 13.74 2.06
C TYR A 410 24.68 14.57 1.90
N SER A 411 25.28 14.57 0.69
CA SER A 411 26.45 15.40 0.38
C SER A 411 26.17 16.90 0.58
N THR A 412 24.92 17.29 0.52
CA THR A 412 24.37 18.59 0.94
C THR A 412 23.19 18.36 1.88
N LEU A 413 23.14 19.12 2.99
CA LEU A 413 22.13 18.97 4.02
C LEU A 413 20.84 19.70 3.65
N HIS A 414 20.12 19.19 2.67
CA HIS A 414 18.76 19.62 2.33
C HIS A 414 17.73 18.86 3.18
N GLU A 415 16.83 19.56 3.83
CA GLU A 415 15.74 18.93 4.58
C GLU A 415 14.72 18.29 3.61
N LYS A 416 14.46 19.01 2.50
CA LYS A 416 13.52 18.55 1.45
C LYS A 416 14.18 18.60 0.07
N THR A 417 13.75 17.71 -0.81
CA THR A 417 14.20 17.69 -2.22
C THR A 417 13.88 18.96 -2.99
N THR A 418 12.91 19.73 -2.54
CA THR A 418 12.49 21.01 -3.14
C THR A 418 13.27 22.22 -2.62
N ASP A 419 14.14 22.05 -1.65
CA ASP A 419 14.89 23.16 -1.07
C ASP A 419 15.96 23.65 -2.04
N LEU A 420 15.98 24.96 -2.31
CA LEU A 420 16.97 25.59 -3.20
C LEU A 420 18.32 25.82 -2.49
N MET A 421 18.34 25.88 -1.18
CA MET A 421 19.53 26.07 -0.36
C MET A 421 19.50 25.14 0.84
N PHE A 422 20.66 24.61 1.21
CA PHE A 422 20.82 23.85 2.44
C PHE A 422 21.13 24.78 3.61
N ASP A 423 20.74 24.37 4.82
CA ASP A 423 21.04 25.09 6.06
C ASP A 423 21.58 24.12 7.10
N ALA A 424 22.90 23.94 7.07
CA ALA A 424 23.62 23.05 7.99
C ALA A 424 23.65 23.55 9.45
N LEU A 425 23.09 24.72 9.76
CA LEU A 425 22.87 25.18 11.13
C LEU A 425 21.54 24.68 11.70
N LYS A 426 20.54 24.42 10.84
CA LYS A 426 19.17 24.09 11.25
C LYS A 426 18.72 22.70 10.86
N PHE A 427 19.49 22.02 10.04
CA PHE A 427 19.19 20.65 9.62
C PHE A 427 20.41 19.78 9.78
N ASP A 428 20.21 18.65 10.45
CA ASP A 428 21.22 17.60 10.68
C ASP A 428 20.72 16.22 10.25
N VAL A 429 21.66 15.31 10.01
CA VAL A 429 21.40 13.92 9.72
C VAL A 429 22.22 13.06 10.66
N ALA A 430 21.57 12.16 11.35
CA ALA A 430 22.19 11.37 12.40
C ALA A 430 21.91 9.87 12.31
N MET A 431 22.75 9.13 12.99
CA MET A 431 22.62 7.69 13.17
C MET A 431 22.57 7.34 14.65
N VAL A 432 21.67 6.43 15.00
CA VAL A 432 21.57 5.80 16.32
C VAL A 432 21.50 4.27 16.17
N THR A 433 21.55 3.54 17.29
CA THR A 433 21.19 2.12 17.30
C THR A 433 19.68 1.93 17.08
N GLN A 434 19.21 0.72 16.77
CA GLN A 434 17.77 0.45 16.68
C GLN A 434 17.06 0.79 18.00
N ASP A 435 17.63 0.42 19.14
CA ASP A 435 17.05 0.75 20.45
C ASP A 435 17.00 2.27 20.68
N GLY A 436 18.00 3.01 20.18
CA GLY A 436 18.02 4.48 20.21
C GLY A 436 16.94 5.10 19.33
N PHE A 437 16.68 4.51 18.16
CA PHE A 437 15.64 4.91 17.23
C PHE A 437 14.23 4.66 17.79
N ASP A 438 14.05 3.55 18.49
CA ASP A 438 12.76 3.18 19.09
C ASP A 438 12.38 4.06 20.29
N ARG A 439 13.34 4.75 20.90
CA ARG A 439 13.09 5.76 21.96
C ARG A 439 12.50 7.06 21.42
N LEU A 440 12.64 7.34 20.16
CA LEU A 440 12.15 8.56 19.53
C LEU A 440 10.63 8.51 19.33
N HIS A 441 9.97 9.68 19.32
CA HIS A 441 8.51 9.76 19.45
C HIS A 441 7.79 10.34 18.23
N LYS A 442 8.49 11.05 17.34
CA LYS A 442 7.89 11.56 16.10
C LYS A 442 7.52 10.41 15.16
N SER A 443 6.65 10.65 14.21
CA SER A 443 6.21 9.66 13.23
C SER A 443 7.37 9.07 12.43
N ILE A 444 7.32 7.79 12.14
CA ILE A 444 8.25 7.14 11.23
C ILE A 444 7.89 7.56 9.81
N HIS A 445 8.88 7.96 9.04
CA HIS A 445 8.83 8.09 7.60
C HIS A 445 9.19 6.74 6.98
N TYR A 446 8.23 6.11 6.32
CA TYR A 446 8.41 4.79 5.72
C TYR A 446 9.07 4.90 4.36
N THR A 447 10.37 5.19 4.37
CA THR A 447 11.19 5.39 3.18
C THR A 447 11.84 4.09 2.75
N TYR A 448 11.75 3.77 1.47
CA TYR A 448 12.35 2.60 0.84
C TYR A 448 13.34 3.05 -0.20
N ALA A 449 14.61 2.68 -0.01
CA ALA A 449 15.66 2.87 -0.99
C ALA A 449 15.66 1.71 -1.99
N TRP A 450 15.99 1.98 -3.25
CA TRP A 450 16.13 0.92 -4.24
C TRP A 450 17.50 0.89 -4.90
N LYS A 451 17.86 -0.31 -5.37
CA LYS A 451 18.94 -0.55 -6.32
C LYS A 451 18.39 -1.26 -7.53
N TYR A 452 18.79 -0.82 -8.73
CA TYR A 452 18.47 -1.55 -9.95
C TYR A 452 19.21 -2.88 -10.00
N GLU A 453 18.56 -3.95 -10.44
CA GLU A 453 19.23 -5.24 -10.69
C GLU A 453 20.32 -5.13 -11.77
N THR A 454 20.20 -4.17 -12.67
CA THR A 454 21.17 -3.91 -13.74
C THR A 454 21.38 -2.41 -13.81
N GLU A 455 22.62 -1.96 -13.73
CA GLU A 455 22.95 -0.54 -13.83
C GLU A 455 22.52 0.03 -15.19
N PRO A 456 21.95 1.27 -15.24
CA PRO A 456 21.68 1.96 -16.49
C PRO A 456 22.98 2.32 -17.21
N ALA A 457 22.94 2.39 -18.54
CA ALA A 457 24.12 2.67 -19.35
C ALA A 457 24.53 4.16 -19.35
N ASP A 458 23.53 5.04 -19.17
CA ASP A 458 23.70 6.49 -19.20
C ASP A 458 22.53 7.20 -18.48
N GLU A 459 22.58 8.52 -18.38
CA GLU A 459 21.52 9.33 -17.75
C GLU A 459 20.15 9.19 -18.43
N ALA A 460 20.10 9.02 -19.74
CA ALA A 460 18.85 8.85 -20.47
C ALA A 460 18.20 7.50 -20.15
N GLY A 461 19.04 6.46 -20.03
CA GLY A 461 18.63 5.14 -19.57
C GLY A 461 18.15 5.15 -18.12
N GLU A 462 18.85 5.89 -17.26
CA GLU A 462 18.47 6.11 -15.86
C GLU A 462 17.11 6.77 -15.76
N LYS A 463 16.90 7.89 -16.46
CA LYS A 463 15.60 8.58 -16.48
C LYS A 463 14.48 7.66 -16.95
N THR A 464 14.70 6.93 -18.05
CA THR A 464 13.70 6.00 -18.59
C THR A 464 13.34 4.91 -17.58
N ARG A 465 14.32 4.35 -16.89
CA ARG A 465 14.09 3.32 -15.88
C ARG A 465 13.37 3.86 -14.65
N SER A 466 13.78 5.03 -14.19
CA SER A 466 13.12 5.73 -13.09
C SER A 466 11.66 6.03 -13.40
N ASP A 467 11.37 6.56 -14.60
CA ASP A 467 9.99 6.82 -15.02
C ASP A 467 9.14 5.54 -15.07
N ASN A 468 9.70 4.45 -15.60
CA ASN A 468 9.03 3.16 -15.64
C ASN A 468 8.80 2.59 -14.23
N PHE A 469 9.82 2.67 -13.37
CA PHE A 469 9.71 2.22 -11.98
C PHE A 469 8.66 3.02 -11.21
N MET A 470 8.64 4.35 -11.35
CA MET A 470 7.63 5.22 -10.75
C MET A 470 6.21 4.83 -11.18
N ARG A 471 6.00 4.57 -12.48
CA ARG A 471 4.67 4.15 -12.99
C ARG A 471 4.24 2.81 -12.41
N ALA A 472 5.15 1.84 -12.35
CA ALA A 472 4.87 0.55 -11.73
C ALA A 472 4.54 0.72 -10.23
N LEU A 473 5.38 1.44 -9.49
CA LEU A 473 5.21 1.77 -8.08
C LEU A 473 3.84 2.39 -7.80
N LEU A 474 3.45 3.43 -8.52
CA LEU A 474 2.16 4.10 -8.36
C LEU A 474 0.98 3.14 -8.52
N THR A 475 1.04 2.23 -9.48
CA THR A 475 -0.05 1.23 -9.68
C THR A 475 -0.10 0.22 -8.55
N GLN A 476 1.04 -0.24 -8.05
CA GLN A 476 1.13 -1.18 -6.92
C GLN A 476 0.64 -0.55 -5.62
N VAL A 477 1.03 0.70 -5.37
CA VAL A 477 0.61 1.46 -4.19
C VAL A 477 -0.92 1.68 -4.17
N VAL A 478 -1.52 2.01 -5.33
CA VAL A 478 -2.99 2.14 -5.47
C VAL A 478 -3.70 0.85 -5.15
N VAL A 479 -3.23 -0.29 -5.67
CA VAL A 479 -3.83 -1.61 -5.44
C VAL A 479 -3.69 -2.06 -3.98
N ALA A 480 -2.61 -1.66 -3.31
CA ALA A 480 -2.39 -1.94 -1.89
C ALA A 480 -3.14 -1.01 -0.93
N ASP A 481 -3.92 -0.03 -1.43
CA ASP A 481 -4.60 0.98 -0.62
C ASP A 481 -3.61 1.75 0.28
N ASN A 482 -2.45 2.08 -0.29
CA ASN A 482 -1.42 2.93 0.28
C ASN A 482 -1.32 4.24 -0.51
N GLU A 483 -0.49 5.17 -0.08
CA GLU A 483 -0.24 6.45 -0.73
C GLU A 483 1.27 6.67 -0.86
N LEU A 484 1.70 7.16 -2.01
CA LEU A 484 3.08 7.59 -2.25
C LEU A 484 3.21 9.04 -1.79
N GLU A 485 4.12 9.32 -0.85
CA GLU A 485 4.34 10.66 -0.30
C GLU A 485 5.54 11.36 -0.95
N ASP A 486 6.59 10.60 -1.28
CA ASP A 486 7.77 11.13 -1.98
C ASP A 486 8.34 10.11 -2.97
N TYR A 487 9.00 10.61 -4.01
CA TYR A 487 9.75 9.83 -4.99
C TYR A 487 10.98 10.61 -5.46
N THR A 488 12.15 10.15 -5.09
CA THR A 488 13.42 10.83 -5.39
C THR A 488 14.39 9.87 -6.09
N PRO A 489 14.55 9.94 -7.40
CA PRO A 489 15.57 9.20 -8.15
C PRO A 489 16.94 9.87 -7.97
N LYS A 490 18.01 9.10 -8.18
CA LYS A 490 19.39 9.56 -8.06
C LYS A 490 19.72 10.71 -9.02
N TYR A 491 19.18 10.68 -10.22
CA TYR A 491 19.35 11.70 -11.24
C TYR A 491 18.00 12.25 -11.69
N GLY A 492 17.83 13.55 -11.51
CA GLY A 492 16.73 14.32 -12.07
C GLY A 492 15.40 14.15 -11.33
N ASN A 493 14.71 15.28 -11.17
CA ASN A 493 13.31 15.25 -10.78
C ASN A 493 12.49 14.66 -11.94
N PRO A 494 11.60 13.69 -11.68
CA PRO A 494 10.62 13.31 -12.69
C PRO A 494 9.76 14.52 -13.01
N ALA A 495 9.70 14.86 -14.29
CA ALA A 495 8.87 15.95 -14.79
C ALA A 495 7.38 15.59 -14.77
#